data_889ca5936a6a865f993174b49a157959
#
_entry.id   889ca5936a6a865f993174b49a157959
#
_cell.length_a   1.000
_cell.length_b   1.000
_cell.length_c   1.000
_cell.angle_alpha   90.00
_cell.angle_beta   90.00
_cell.angle_gamma   90.00
#
_symmetry.space_group_name_H-M   'P 1'
#
loop_
_entity.id
_entity.type
_entity.pdbx_description
1 polymer ?
#
loop_
_entity_poly.entity_id
_entity_poly.type
_entity_poly.pdbx_seq_one_letter_code
_entity_poly.pdbx_strand_id
1 'polypeptide(L)'
;MGISYSVSEKLADSTDAMACNVIQCRNDSVLHLADGTVVYLAGGSNLSIANNFGKKDRTVALTGEAFFEVAKDKKKSFIVKTKEINAIVHGTSFNVVAYGGTVESQVAVRTGCVEVAKGEQSFGKFHCGDRVVYDKAANRVSHDTVNPDNIGAWTTGGFVLEDATVEELKIRVKNRFHRELVIEKDAIPADARINYCSYRLEQSGVNNVMKNICAIYGTRYEISDNRIVVSR
;
A
#
# COMPACT_ATOMS: atom_id res chain seq x y z
N MET A 1 12.30 20.35 -11.00
CA MET A 1 10.85 20.08 -11.04
C MET A 1 10.32 20.24 -9.63
N GLY A 2 9.47 21.26 -9.40
CA GLY A 2 8.99 21.60 -8.06
C GLY A 2 7.94 20.60 -7.58
N ILE A 3 8.14 20.06 -6.38
CA ILE A 3 7.16 19.22 -5.70
C ILE A 3 6.13 20.16 -5.08
N SER A 4 4.90 20.11 -5.60
CA SER A 4 3.79 20.90 -5.06
C SER A 4 3.17 20.13 -3.88
N TYR A 5 3.41 20.61 -2.65
CA TYR A 5 2.68 20.15 -1.47
C TYR A 5 1.47 21.06 -1.25
N SER A 6 0.28 20.51 -1.17
CA SER A 6 -0.87 21.22 -0.64
C SER A 6 -1.11 20.76 0.81
N VAL A 7 -0.86 21.66 1.76
CA VAL A 7 -1.24 21.48 3.17
C VAL A 7 -2.65 22.05 3.31
N SER A 8 -3.64 21.20 3.55
CA SER A 8 -4.99 21.63 3.91
C SER A 8 -5.26 21.31 5.38
N GLU A 9 -5.41 22.35 6.20
CA GLU A 9 -5.98 22.19 7.55
C GLU A 9 -7.50 21.92 7.41
N LYS A 10 -7.93 20.72 7.79
CA LYS A 10 -9.34 20.41 8.01
C LYS A 10 -9.64 20.40 9.49
N LEU A 11 -10.43 21.37 9.93
CA LEU A 11 -11.15 21.32 11.21
C LEU A 11 -12.22 20.24 11.12
N ALA A 12 -12.13 19.20 11.92
CA ALA A 12 -13.15 18.17 12.10
C ALA A 12 -13.71 18.24 13.52
N ASP A 13 -15.02 18.28 13.58
CA ASP A 13 -15.86 18.40 14.79
C ASP A 13 -15.83 17.10 15.63
N SER A 14 -15.73 17.28 16.95
CA SER A 14 -15.98 16.36 18.05
C SER A 14 -15.05 15.13 18.26
N THR A 15 -14.44 15.14 19.46
CA THR A 15 -13.80 14.09 20.25
C THR A 15 -12.53 13.47 19.65
N ASP A 16 -11.39 14.00 20.12
CA ASP A 16 -10.03 13.48 19.93
C ASP A 16 -9.42 13.62 18.52
N ALA A 17 -9.80 14.68 17.79
CA ALA A 17 -9.13 15.08 16.57
C ALA A 17 -7.74 15.64 16.89
N MET A 18 -6.75 14.75 17.03
CA MET A 18 -5.35 15.17 17.03
C MET A 18 -5.10 15.94 15.74
N ALA A 19 -4.77 17.22 15.84
CA ALA A 19 -4.32 17.99 14.68
C ALA A 19 -3.19 17.20 14.00
N CYS A 20 -3.25 17.06 12.70
CA CYS A 20 -2.28 16.29 11.93
C CYS A 20 -1.94 16.98 10.61
N ASN A 21 -0.70 16.82 10.16
CA ASN A 21 -0.29 17.21 8.83
C ASN A 21 -0.66 16.08 7.86
N VAL A 22 -1.54 16.39 6.89
CA VAL A 22 -1.97 15.42 5.86
C VAL A 22 -1.16 15.66 4.59
N ILE A 23 -0.51 14.61 4.12
CA ILE A 23 0.25 14.57 2.88
C ILE A 23 -0.51 13.72 1.89
N GLN A 24 -0.90 14.31 0.76
CA GLN A 24 -1.57 13.62 -0.36
C GLN A 24 -0.62 13.58 -1.55
N CYS A 25 -0.39 12.39 -2.10
CA CYS A 25 0.49 12.20 -3.23
C CYS A 25 -0.30 11.77 -4.47
N ARG A 26 -0.07 12.45 -5.59
CA ARG A 26 -0.55 11.99 -6.91
C ARG A 26 0.38 10.98 -7.55
N ASN A 27 1.68 11.15 -7.31
CA ASN A 27 2.76 10.27 -7.79
C ASN A 27 3.49 9.68 -6.60
N ASP A 28 4.26 8.61 -6.84
CA ASP A 28 5.14 8.05 -5.84
C ASP A 28 6.07 9.13 -5.27
N SER A 29 6.17 9.19 -3.96
CA SER A 29 6.90 10.23 -3.25
C SER A 29 7.69 9.64 -2.09
N VAL A 30 8.82 10.27 -1.76
CA VAL A 30 9.67 9.86 -0.62
C VAL A 30 9.61 10.95 0.44
N LEU A 31 9.33 10.56 1.67
CA LEU A 31 9.21 11.44 2.83
C LEU A 31 10.24 11.03 3.88
N HIS A 32 10.92 12.02 4.46
CA HIS A 32 11.82 11.82 5.60
C HIS A 32 11.16 12.40 6.84
N LEU A 33 10.87 11.53 7.81
CA LEU A 33 10.26 11.94 9.06
C LEU A 33 11.30 12.45 10.06
N ALA A 34 10.84 13.19 11.08
CA ALA A 34 11.71 13.82 12.08
C ALA A 34 12.53 12.82 12.93
N ASP A 35 12.11 11.56 12.99
CA ASP A 35 12.80 10.48 13.71
C ASP A 35 13.85 9.75 12.86
N GLY A 36 14.05 10.14 11.59
CA GLY A 36 14.91 9.48 10.63
C GLY A 36 14.26 8.33 9.86
N THR A 37 12.97 8.07 10.07
CA THR A 37 12.20 7.11 9.28
C THR A 37 12.04 7.63 7.85
N VAL A 38 12.20 6.73 6.86
CA VAL A 38 11.90 7.01 5.46
C VAL A 38 10.60 6.33 5.09
N VAL A 39 9.69 7.08 4.46
CA VAL A 39 8.41 6.59 3.97
C VAL A 39 8.35 6.78 2.47
N TYR A 40 8.23 5.70 1.73
CA TYR A 40 7.87 5.73 0.32
C TYR A 40 6.35 5.65 0.24
N LEU A 41 5.72 6.67 -0.30
CA LEU A 41 4.26 6.80 -0.38
C LEU A 41 3.84 6.63 -1.84
N ALA A 42 3.06 5.61 -2.13
CA ALA A 42 2.61 5.33 -3.49
C ALA A 42 1.60 6.38 -3.97
N GLY A 43 1.59 6.65 -5.26
CA GLY A 43 0.64 7.56 -5.89
C GLY A 43 -0.82 7.22 -5.50
N GLY A 44 -1.64 8.24 -5.29
CA GLY A 44 -3.03 8.10 -4.83
C GLY A 44 -3.19 7.78 -3.35
N SER A 45 -2.09 7.78 -2.57
CA SER A 45 -2.11 7.51 -1.13
C SER A 45 -2.07 8.79 -0.29
N ASN A 46 -2.56 8.68 0.95
CA ASN A 46 -2.57 9.76 1.94
C ASN A 46 -1.88 9.30 3.22
N LEU A 47 -0.96 10.12 3.71
CA LEU A 47 -0.29 9.92 4.99
C LEU A 47 -0.58 11.10 5.91
N SER A 48 -1.08 10.82 7.12
CA SER A 48 -1.28 11.83 8.16
C SER A 48 -0.28 11.60 9.28
N ILE A 49 0.44 12.66 9.68
CA ILE A 49 1.42 12.62 10.75
C ILE A 49 0.84 13.38 11.95
N ALA A 50 0.76 12.72 13.09
CA ALA A 50 0.24 13.34 14.32
C ALA A 50 1.15 14.50 14.78
N ASN A 51 0.57 15.62 15.23
CA ASN A 51 1.34 16.80 15.70
C ASN A 51 2.21 16.50 16.92
N ASN A 52 1.89 15.46 17.68
CA ASN A 52 2.69 14.98 18.82
C ASN A 52 3.65 13.84 18.43
N PHE A 53 3.88 13.61 17.13
CA PHE A 53 4.82 12.61 16.63
C PHE A 53 6.18 12.72 17.33
N GLY A 54 6.67 11.56 17.82
CA GLY A 54 7.94 11.48 18.53
C GLY A 54 7.91 11.88 20.01
N LYS A 55 6.79 12.42 20.56
CA LYS A 55 6.68 12.72 22.01
C LYS A 55 6.47 11.44 22.83
N LYS A 56 5.35 10.77 22.69
CA LYS A 56 5.02 9.51 23.37
C LYS A 56 5.29 8.30 22.49
N ASP A 57 4.81 8.36 21.26
CA ASP A 57 4.98 7.37 20.22
C ASP A 57 5.24 8.08 18.87
N ARG A 58 5.39 7.29 17.80
CA ARG A 58 5.63 7.76 16.45
C ARG A 58 4.46 7.30 15.58
N THR A 59 3.30 7.96 15.75
CA THR A 59 2.07 7.55 15.07
C THR A 59 1.86 8.29 13.77
N VAL A 60 1.56 7.53 12.71
CA VAL A 60 1.09 8.00 11.42
C VAL A 60 -0.20 7.26 11.05
N ALA A 61 -1.07 7.88 10.23
CA ALA A 61 -2.24 7.23 9.68
C ALA A 61 -2.10 7.14 8.15
N LEU A 62 -2.43 5.99 7.58
CA LEU A 62 -2.30 5.69 6.15
C LEU A 62 -3.63 5.30 5.54
N THR A 63 -3.92 5.88 4.36
CA THR A 63 -4.91 5.37 3.41
C THR A 63 -4.21 5.21 2.07
N GLY A 64 -4.20 4.00 1.51
CA GLY A 64 -3.45 3.69 0.31
C GLY A 64 -2.31 2.71 0.54
N GLU A 65 -1.17 2.91 -0.10
CA GLU A 65 0.00 2.06 0.02
C GLU A 65 1.25 2.88 0.39
N ALA A 66 2.02 2.34 1.34
CA ALA A 66 3.32 2.89 1.68
C ALA A 66 4.30 1.79 2.10
N PHE A 67 5.56 1.98 1.73
CA PHE A 67 6.68 1.22 2.25
C PHE A 67 7.44 2.08 3.27
N PHE A 68 7.70 1.49 4.43
CA PHE A 68 8.32 2.15 5.57
C PHE A 68 9.70 1.55 5.83
N GLU A 69 10.72 2.39 5.96
CA GLU A 69 12.02 2.06 6.53
C GLU A 69 12.14 2.77 7.88
N VAL A 70 11.66 2.10 8.93
CA VAL A 70 11.51 2.74 10.24
C VAL A 70 12.84 2.77 10.99
N ALA A 71 13.21 3.97 11.45
CA ALA A 71 14.36 4.17 12.32
C ALA A 71 14.23 3.38 13.63
N LYS A 72 15.32 2.70 14.03
CA LYS A 72 15.34 1.85 15.22
C LYS A 72 15.19 2.69 16.51
N ASP A 73 14.14 2.42 17.26
CA ASP A 73 13.94 2.96 18.61
C ASP A 73 13.17 1.93 19.46
N LYS A 74 13.86 1.32 20.40
CA LYS A 74 13.28 0.32 21.31
C LYS A 74 12.36 0.91 22.36
N LYS A 75 12.44 2.23 22.62
CA LYS A 75 11.67 2.91 23.68
C LYS A 75 10.34 3.47 23.16
N LYS A 76 10.29 3.87 21.89
CA LYS A 76 9.09 4.46 21.30
C LYS A 76 8.67 3.65 20.08
N SER A 77 7.48 3.07 20.14
CA SER A 77 6.90 2.35 19.01
C SER A 77 6.65 3.32 17.83
N PHE A 78 6.80 2.82 16.61
CA PHE A 78 6.26 3.44 15.41
C PHE A 78 4.97 2.72 15.05
N ILE A 79 3.89 3.48 14.87
CA ILE A 79 2.55 2.94 14.68
C ILE A 79 1.98 3.46 13.37
N VAL A 80 1.71 2.56 12.43
CA VAL A 80 0.94 2.87 11.23
C VAL A 80 -0.50 2.48 11.49
N LYS A 81 -1.38 3.48 11.63
CA LYS A 81 -2.82 3.28 11.75
C LYS A 81 -3.45 3.27 10.37
N THR A 82 -4.23 2.26 10.08
CA THR A 82 -5.16 2.27 8.95
C THR A 82 -6.61 2.28 9.47
N LYS A 83 -7.56 2.27 8.57
CA LYS A 83 -8.97 2.20 8.97
C LYS A 83 -9.30 0.90 9.71
N GLU A 84 -8.66 -0.20 9.32
CA GLU A 84 -8.99 -1.55 9.78
C GLU A 84 -8.00 -2.10 10.81
N ILE A 85 -6.72 -1.98 10.54
CA ILE A 85 -5.64 -2.59 11.33
C ILE A 85 -4.51 -1.60 11.62
N ASN A 86 -3.75 -1.87 12.65
CA ASN A 86 -2.55 -1.13 13.01
C ASN A 86 -1.32 -2.02 12.85
N ALA A 87 -0.23 -1.46 12.31
CA ALA A 87 1.08 -2.08 12.31
C ALA A 87 1.98 -1.36 13.31
N ILE A 88 2.57 -2.10 14.26
CA ILE A 88 3.35 -1.58 15.39
C ILE A 88 4.75 -2.15 15.32
N VAL A 89 5.76 -1.28 15.27
CA VAL A 89 7.17 -1.67 15.08
C VAL A 89 8.14 -0.86 15.93
N HIS A 90 9.39 -1.32 16.02
CA HIS A 90 10.49 -0.64 16.73
C HIS A 90 11.73 -0.41 15.85
N GLY A 91 11.64 -0.67 14.54
CA GLY A 91 12.78 -0.55 13.60
C GLY A 91 12.75 -1.68 12.59
N THR A 92 11.88 -1.55 11.61
CA THR A 92 11.45 -2.58 10.67
C THR A 92 11.28 -1.96 9.30
N SER A 93 11.57 -2.72 8.24
CA SER A 93 11.20 -2.34 6.88
C SER A 93 10.02 -3.20 6.45
N PHE A 94 8.90 -2.57 6.06
CA PHE A 94 7.64 -3.26 5.76
C PHE A 94 6.76 -2.44 4.82
N ASN A 95 5.88 -3.12 4.10
CA ASN A 95 4.88 -2.51 3.22
C ASN A 95 3.48 -2.63 3.84
N VAL A 96 2.68 -1.60 3.68
CA VAL A 96 1.26 -1.59 4.08
C VAL A 96 0.42 -1.24 2.87
N VAL A 97 -0.63 -2.04 2.61
CA VAL A 97 -1.65 -1.79 1.60
C VAL A 97 -2.99 -1.65 2.30
N ALA A 98 -3.60 -0.47 2.24
CA ALA A 98 -4.87 -0.15 2.92
C ALA A 98 -5.72 0.81 2.08
N TYR A 99 -6.02 0.43 0.84
CA TYR A 99 -6.89 1.21 -0.04
C TYR A 99 -8.35 1.11 0.40
N GLY A 100 -9.07 2.23 0.36
CA GLY A 100 -10.48 2.29 0.77
C GLY A 100 -11.43 1.43 -0.08
N GLY A 101 -11.09 1.20 -1.35
CA GLY A 101 -11.90 0.46 -2.32
C GLY A 101 -11.58 -1.03 -2.43
N THR A 102 -10.62 -1.56 -1.66
CA THR A 102 -10.30 -3.00 -1.67
C THR A 102 -11.02 -3.75 -0.57
N VAL A 103 -11.23 -5.04 -0.77
CA VAL A 103 -11.82 -5.95 0.24
C VAL A 103 -10.81 -6.35 1.31
N GLU A 104 -9.53 -6.08 1.10
CA GLU A 104 -8.42 -6.49 1.96
C GLU A 104 -7.54 -5.31 2.35
N SER A 105 -6.87 -5.44 3.51
CA SER A 105 -5.71 -4.64 3.90
C SER A 105 -4.55 -5.59 4.19
N GLN A 106 -3.32 -5.20 3.83
CA GLN A 106 -2.16 -6.09 3.92
C GLN A 106 -1.00 -5.41 4.62
N VAL A 107 -0.22 -6.20 5.36
CA VAL A 107 1.07 -5.81 5.94
C VAL A 107 2.09 -6.90 5.60
N ALA A 108 3.17 -6.54 4.90
CA ALA A 108 4.22 -7.47 4.53
C ALA A 108 5.58 -7.02 5.08
N VAL A 109 6.33 -7.92 5.69
CA VAL A 109 7.56 -7.60 6.46
C VAL A 109 8.80 -7.93 5.64
N ARG A 110 9.56 -6.90 5.23
CA ARG A 110 10.83 -7.07 4.50
C ARG A 110 11.97 -7.40 5.45
N THR A 111 12.08 -6.69 6.57
CA THR A 111 13.11 -6.95 7.61
C THR A 111 12.55 -6.64 8.97
N GLY A 112 13.00 -7.34 10.01
CA GLY A 112 12.63 -7.09 11.40
C GLY A 112 11.34 -7.78 11.81
N CYS A 113 10.50 -7.09 12.59
CA CYS A 113 9.28 -7.65 13.18
C CYS A 113 8.18 -6.57 13.23
N VAL A 114 6.96 -6.95 12.86
CA VAL A 114 5.74 -6.13 12.94
C VAL A 114 4.72 -6.84 13.81
N GLU A 115 4.17 -6.14 14.79
CA GLU A 115 2.95 -6.58 15.47
C GLU A 115 1.75 -5.99 14.73
N VAL A 116 0.79 -6.83 14.35
CA VAL A 116 -0.46 -6.41 13.71
C VAL A 116 -1.61 -6.52 14.70
N ALA A 117 -2.40 -5.44 14.83
CA ALA A 117 -3.48 -5.37 15.81
C ALA A 117 -4.70 -4.63 15.25
N LYS A 118 -5.89 -4.86 15.83
CA LYS A 118 -7.12 -4.10 15.61
C LYS A 118 -7.69 -3.67 16.95
N GLY A 119 -7.70 -2.37 17.24
CA GLY A 119 -8.01 -1.88 18.57
C GLY A 119 -7.03 -2.48 19.58
N GLU A 120 -7.56 -3.16 20.62
CA GLU A 120 -6.80 -3.85 21.66
C GLU A 120 -6.45 -5.31 21.29
N GLN A 121 -7.04 -5.86 20.23
CA GLN A 121 -6.80 -7.23 19.79
C GLN A 121 -5.51 -7.30 18.99
N SER A 122 -4.49 -8.00 19.50
CA SER A 122 -3.30 -8.37 18.74
C SER A 122 -3.56 -9.65 17.94
N PHE A 123 -3.17 -9.63 16.66
CA PHE A 123 -3.17 -10.80 15.78
C PHE A 123 -1.85 -11.56 15.81
N GLY A 124 -0.83 -10.99 16.45
CA GLY A 124 0.48 -11.61 16.60
C GLY A 124 1.62 -10.77 16.04
N LYS A 125 2.82 -11.37 16.08
CA LYS A 125 4.06 -10.78 15.58
C LYS A 125 4.52 -11.53 14.34
N PHE A 126 4.86 -10.79 13.32
CA PHE A 126 5.22 -11.29 12.00
C PHE A 126 6.64 -10.84 11.64
N HIS A 127 7.39 -11.69 10.97
CA HIS A 127 8.81 -11.53 10.72
C HIS A 127 9.11 -11.41 9.22
N CYS A 128 10.38 -11.30 8.87
CA CYS A 128 10.84 -11.20 7.50
C CYS A 128 10.23 -12.30 6.62
N GLY A 129 9.60 -11.91 5.52
CA GLY A 129 8.90 -12.79 4.58
C GLY A 129 7.43 -13.04 4.93
N ASP A 130 6.95 -12.70 6.13
CA ASP A 130 5.54 -12.86 6.46
C ASP A 130 4.71 -11.76 5.82
N ARG A 131 3.54 -12.14 5.27
CA ARG A 131 2.48 -11.23 4.84
C ARG A 131 1.20 -11.55 5.62
N VAL A 132 0.61 -10.52 6.18
CA VAL A 132 -0.67 -10.55 6.89
C VAL A 132 -1.73 -9.94 5.99
N VAL A 133 -2.83 -10.65 5.79
CA VAL A 133 -3.99 -10.19 5.02
C VAL A 133 -5.20 -10.10 5.95
N TYR A 134 -5.79 -8.90 6.04
CA TYR A 134 -7.02 -8.67 6.75
C TYR A 134 -8.18 -8.55 5.78
N ASP A 135 -9.09 -9.54 5.81
CA ASP A 135 -10.35 -9.51 5.07
C ASP A 135 -11.36 -8.62 5.80
N LYS A 136 -11.75 -7.51 5.16
CA LYS A 136 -12.64 -6.51 5.74
C LYS A 136 -14.08 -6.99 5.91
N ALA A 137 -14.54 -7.84 4.99
CA ALA A 137 -15.89 -8.38 5.01
C ALA A 137 -16.04 -9.50 6.05
N ALA A 138 -15.08 -10.43 6.07
CA ALA A 138 -15.06 -11.53 7.02
C ALA A 138 -14.57 -11.13 8.41
N ASN A 139 -14.00 -9.92 8.58
CA ASN A 139 -13.35 -9.45 9.81
C ASN A 139 -12.31 -10.48 10.34
N ARG A 140 -11.51 -11.02 9.44
CA ARG A 140 -10.58 -12.12 9.71
C ARG A 140 -9.19 -11.82 9.19
N VAL A 141 -8.19 -12.27 9.95
CA VAL A 141 -6.78 -12.25 9.56
C VAL A 141 -6.36 -13.63 9.06
N SER A 142 -5.66 -13.66 7.95
CA SER A 142 -4.84 -14.77 7.49
C SER A 142 -3.40 -14.30 7.32
N HIS A 143 -2.45 -15.24 7.28
CA HIS A 143 -1.07 -14.92 6.95
C HIS A 143 -0.49 -16.00 6.05
N ASP A 144 0.44 -15.59 5.21
CA ASP A 144 1.25 -16.43 4.34
C ASP A 144 2.68 -15.90 4.26
N THR A 145 3.50 -16.51 3.43
CA THR A 145 4.88 -16.08 3.19
C THR A 145 5.06 -15.62 1.75
N VAL A 146 5.79 -14.53 1.59
CA VAL A 146 6.13 -13.95 0.29
C VAL A 146 7.64 -13.77 0.18
N ASN A 147 8.16 -13.59 -1.04
CA ASN A 147 9.56 -13.27 -1.22
C ASN A 147 9.86 -11.86 -0.64
N PRO A 148 10.76 -11.73 0.34
CA PRO A 148 11.11 -10.42 0.92
C PRO A 148 11.57 -9.38 -0.12
N ASP A 149 12.18 -9.80 -1.23
CA ASP A 149 12.63 -8.92 -2.30
C ASP A 149 11.46 -8.29 -3.08
N ASN A 150 10.29 -8.92 -3.06
CA ASN A 150 9.07 -8.38 -3.64
C ASN A 150 8.47 -7.25 -2.80
N ILE A 151 8.72 -7.26 -1.47
CA ILE A 151 8.14 -6.31 -0.54
C ILE A 151 8.76 -4.93 -0.75
N GLY A 152 7.95 -3.99 -1.21
CA GLY A 152 8.40 -2.63 -1.53
C GLY A 152 9.20 -2.52 -2.84
N ALA A 153 9.22 -3.54 -3.72
CA ALA A 153 9.92 -3.48 -5.02
C ALA A 153 9.42 -2.32 -5.92
N TRP A 154 8.20 -1.86 -5.71
CA TRP A 154 7.65 -0.71 -6.41
C TRP A 154 8.41 0.60 -6.13
N THR A 155 9.09 0.73 -5.00
CA THR A 155 9.89 1.91 -4.63
C THR A 155 11.09 2.14 -5.56
N THR A 156 11.54 1.09 -6.23
CA THR A 156 12.64 1.11 -7.22
C THR A 156 12.15 0.92 -8.65
N GLY A 157 10.83 1.10 -8.89
CA GLY A 157 10.20 1.05 -10.21
C GLY A 157 9.65 -0.31 -10.60
N GLY A 158 9.72 -1.31 -9.75
CA GLY A 158 9.07 -2.61 -9.96
C GLY A 158 7.54 -2.51 -10.01
N PHE A 159 6.88 -3.53 -10.54
CA PHE A 159 5.44 -3.72 -10.44
C PHE A 159 5.17 -5.15 -10.02
N VAL A 160 4.72 -5.33 -8.80
CA VAL A 160 4.56 -6.65 -8.19
C VAL A 160 3.14 -6.78 -7.65
N LEU A 161 2.48 -7.85 -8.03
CA LEU A 161 1.19 -8.29 -7.54
C LEU A 161 1.37 -9.72 -7.03
N GLU A 162 1.06 -9.96 -5.77
CA GLU A 162 1.11 -11.28 -5.15
C GLU A 162 -0.25 -11.59 -4.55
N ASP A 163 -0.96 -12.51 -5.18
CA ASP A 163 -2.33 -12.89 -4.80
C ASP A 163 -3.29 -11.68 -4.73
N ALA A 164 -3.08 -10.71 -5.62
CA ALA A 164 -3.82 -9.45 -5.62
C ALA A 164 -5.24 -9.63 -6.18
N THR A 165 -6.21 -8.91 -5.61
CA THR A 165 -7.56 -8.87 -6.14
C THR A 165 -7.64 -8.05 -7.43
N VAL A 166 -8.73 -8.23 -8.17
CA VAL A 166 -9.03 -7.43 -9.38
C VAL A 166 -9.14 -5.94 -9.03
N GLU A 167 -9.73 -5.61 -7.89
CA GLU A 167 -9.86 -4.23 -7.40
C GLU A 167 -8.48 -3.64 -7.07
N GLU A 168 -7.59 -4.40 -6.45
CA GLU A 168 -6.22 -3.97 -6.18
C GLU A 168 -5.46 -3.72 -7.49
N LEU A 169 -5.57 -4.62 -8.48
CA LEU A 169 -4.99 -4.40 -9.81
C LEU A 169 -5.48 -3.08 -10.42
N LYS A 170 -6.79 -2.82 -10.41
CA LYS A 170 -7.37 -1.59 -10.96
C LYS A 170 -6.81 -0.35 -10.28
N ILE A 171 -6.72 -0.36 -8.95
CA ILE A 171 -6.19 0.76 -8.17
C ILE A 171 -4.71 0.98 -8.46
N ARG A 172 -3.90 -0.07 -8.47
CA ARG A 172 -2.46 0.02 -8.75
C ARG A 172 -2.18 0.49 -10.17
N VAL A 173 -2.93 0.00 -11.16
CA VAL A 173 -2.82 0.46 -12.56
C VAL A 173 -3.18 1.94 -12.66
N LYS A 174 -4.28 2.37 -12.04
CA LYS A 174 -4.70 3.77 -12.01
C LYS A 174 -3.65 4.67 -11.36
N ASN A 175 -3.13 4.28 -10.21
CA ASN A 175 -2.17 5.08 -9.45
C ASN A 175 -0.80 5.15 -10.14
N ARG A 176 -0.34 4.04 -10.72
CA ARG A 176 0.99 3.95 -11.34
C ARG A 176 1.04 4.51 -12.76
N PHE A 177 -0.01 4.28 -13.56
CA PHE A 177 -0.01 4.62 -14.99
C PHE A 177 -0.98 5.76 -15.33
N HIS A 178 -1.71 6.28 -14.33
CA HIS A 178 -2.71 7.34 -14.49
C HIS A 178 -3.79 6.99 -15.53
N ARG A 179 -4.13 5.69 -15.63
CA ARG A 179 -5.15 5.16 -16.52
C ARG A 179 -6.17 4.35 -15.76
N GLU A 180 -7.43 4.55 -16.08
CA GLU A 180 -8.51 3.73 -15.56
C GLU A 180 -8.48 2.35 -16.22
N LEU A 181 -8.45 1.27 -15.43
CA LEU A 181 -8.55 -0.09 -15.92
C LEU A 181 -10.01 -0.56 -15.88
N VAL A 182 -10.57 -0.78 -17.05
CA VAL A 182 -11.91 -1.35 -17.25
C VAL A 182 -11.77 -2.79 -17.71
N ILE A 183 -12.36 -3.70 -16.99
CA ILE A 183 -12.40 -5.12 -17.33
C ILE A 183 -13.84 -5.43 -17.72
N GLU A 184 -14.04 -5.81 -18.98
CA GLU A 184 -15.37 -6.20 -19.48
C GLU A 184 -15.86 -7.46 -18.81
N LYS A 185 -17.17 -7.65 -18.86
CA LYS A 185 -17.82 -8.82 -18.25
C LYS A 185 -17.17 -10.11 -18.78
N ASP A 186 -16.86 -11.01 -17.86
CA ASP A 186 -16.27 -12.32 -18.12
C ASP A 186 -14.86 -12.33 -18.75
N ALA A 187 -14.21 -11.16 -18.90
CA ALA A 187 -12.82 -11.11 -19.40
C ALA A 187 -11.83 -11.65 -18.35
N ILE A 188 -11.96 -11.21 -17.10
CA ILE A 188 -11.22 -11.76 -15.96
C ILE A 188 -12.25 -12.08 -14.88
N PRO A 189 -12.22 -13.28 -14.25
CA PRO A 189 -13.13 -13.60 -13.15
C PRO A 189 -13.05 -12.58 -12.01
N ALA A 190 -14.19 -12.21 -11.44
CA ALA A 190 -14.25 -11.20 -10.39
C ALA A 190 -13.51 -11.62 -9.10
N ASP A 191 -13.43 -12.92 -8.85
CA ASP A 191 -12.71 -13.55 -7.73
C ASP A 191 -11.27 -13.94 -8.09
N ALA A 192 -10.79 -13.56 -9.28
CA ALA A 192 -9.44 -13.87 -9.70
C ALA A 192 -8.39 -13.32 -8.73
N ARG A 193 -7.35 -14.12 -8.51
CA ARG A 193 -6.15 -13.74 -7.78
C ARG A 193 -4.99 -13.59 -8.78
N ILE A 194 -4.38 -12.44 -8.77
CA ILE A 194 -3.43 -12.02 -9.80
C ILE A 194 -2.03 -12.04 -9.24
N ASN A 195 -1.16 -12.80 -9.92
CA ASN A 195 0.26 -12.86 -9.61
C ASN A 195 1.04 -12.31 -10.81
N TYR A 196 1.81 -11.27 -10.57
CA TYR A 196 2.67 -10.64 -11.56
C TYR A 196 3.88 -10.02 -10.86
N CYS A 197 5.06 -10.25 -11.41
CA CYS A 197 6.29 -9.70 -10.86
C CYS A 197 7.18 -9.14 -11.96
N SER A 198 7.56 -7.88 -11.84
CA SER A 198 8.58 -7.23 -12.65
C SER A 198 9.40 -6.31 -11.77
N TYR A 199 10.70 -6.54 -11.71
CA TYR A 199 11.64 -5.73 -10.94
C TYR A 199 12.32 -4.63 -11.77
N ARG A 200 12.21 -4.70 -13.10
CA ARG A 200 12.89 -3.78 -14.00
C ARG A 200 11.92 -2.69 -14.45
N LEU A 201 12.35 -1.44 -14.35
CA LEU A 201 11.55 -0.28 -14.77
C LEU A 201 11.07 -0.41 -16.23
N GLU A 202 11.93 -0.92 -17.12
CA GLU A 202 11.59 -1.15 -18.54
C GLU A 202 10.49 -2.19 -18.74
N GLN A 203 10.44 -3.21 -17.88
CA GLN A 203 9.44 -4.28 -17.91
C GLN A 203 8.17 -3.95 -17.13
N SER A 204 8.21 -2.93 -16.27
CA SER A 204 7.09 -2.46 -15.45
C SER A 204 6.20 -1.45 -16.16
N GLY A 205 6.45 -1.18 -17.45
CA GLY A 205 5.59 -0.33 -18.27
C GLY A 205 4.21 -0.96 -18.50
N VAL A 206 3.20 -0.11 -18.67
CA VAL A 206 1.79 -0.53 -18.77
C VAL A 206 1.54 -1.58 -19.84
N ASN A 207 2.18 -1.48 -21.00
CA ASN A 207 2.05 -2.48 -22.09
C ASN A 207 2.53 -3.87 -21.65
N ASN A 208 3.67 -3.96 -20.99
CA ASN A 208 4.22 -5.24 -20.54
C ASN A 208 3.37 -5.84 -19.40
N VAL A 209 2.92 -5.02 -18.46
CA VAL A 209 2.02 -5.45 -17.38
C VAL A 209 0.74 -6.02 -17.97
N MET A 210 0.06 -5.28 -18.85
CA MET A 210 -1.21 -5.71 -19.44
C MET A 210 -1.05 -6.92 -20.36
N LYS A 211 0.01 -6.95 -21.19
CA LYS A 211 0.32 -8.10 -22.06
C LYS A 211 0.42 -9.40 -21.27
N ASN A 212 1.16 -9.39 -20.15
CA ASN A 212 1.35 -10.59 -19.35
C ASN A 212 0.08 -10.99 -18.59
N ILE A 213 -0.62 -10.04 -17.99
CA ILE A 213 -1.88 -10.31 -17.28
C ILE A 213 -2.93 -10.86 -18.26
N CYS A 214 -3.12 -10.22 -19.41
CA CYS A 214 -4.09 -10.67 -20.40
C CYS A 214 -3.73 -12.04 -20.98
N ALA A 215 -2.45 -12.35 -21.14
CA ALA A 215 -2.02 -13.68 -21.60
C ALA A 215 -2.43 -14.81 -20.66
N ILE A 216 -2.41 -14.57 -19.33
CA ILE A 216 -2.84 -15.56 -18.32
C ILE A 216 -4.32 -15.91 -18.49
N TYR A 217 -5.16 -14.92 -18.82
CA TYR A 217 -6.61 -15.09 -18.91
C TYR A 217 -7.13 -15.31 -20.34
N GLY A 218 -6.22 -15.34 -21.34
CA GLY A 218 -6.61 -15.47 -22.76
C GLY A 218 -7.44 -14.28 -23.26
N THR A 219 -7.16 -13.08 -22.77
CA THR A 219 -7.87 -11.84 -23.07
C THR A 219 -7.03 -10.90 -23.91
N ARG A 220 -7.65 -9.84 -24.43
CA ARG A 220 -7.03 -8.76 -25.19
C ARG A 220 -7.14 -7.46 -24.40
N TYR A 221 -6.32 -6.47 -24.74
CA TYR A 221 -6.41 -5.14 -24.14
C TYR A 221 -6.17 -4.05 -25.18
N GLU A 222 -6.81 -2.91 -24.96
CA GLU A 222 -6.62 -1.69 -25.71
C GLU A 222 -6.25 -0.57 -24.76
N ILE A 223 -5.26 0.25 -25.12
CA ILE A 223 -4.79 1.38 -24.32
C ILE A 223 -5.11 2.67 -25.06
N SER A 224 -5.82 3.57 -24.41
CA SER A 224 -6.02 4.96 -24.78
C SER A 224 -5.33 5.90 -23.79
N ASP A 225 -5.41 7.22 -23.99
CA ASP A 225 -4.69 8.20 -23.17
C ASP A 225 -4.98 8.10 -21.67
N ASN A 226 -6.22 7.85 -21.30
CA ASN A 226 -6.66 7.80 -19.90
C ASN A 226 -7.29 6.46 -19.46
N ARG A 227 -7.33 5.47 -20.36
CA ARG A 227 -8.10 4.25 -20.12
C ARG A 227 -7.42 3.02 -20.74
N ILE A 228 -7.59 1.89 -20.06
CA ILE A 228 -7.23 0.55 -20.54
C ILE A 228 -8.50 -0.29 -20.48
N VAL A 229 -8.84 -0.94 -21.59
CA VAL A 229 -10.00 -1.84 -21.66
C VAL A 229 -9.50 -3.24 -21.90
N VAL A 230 -9.90 -4.18 -21.03
CA VAL A 230 -9.63 -5.62 -21.17
C VAL A 230 -10.90 -6.30 -21.62
N SER A 231 -10.82 -7.02 -22.75
CA SER A 231 -11.93 -7.77 -23.37
C SER A 231 -11.52 -9.21 -23.70
N ARG A 232 -12.46 -10.05 -24.02
CA ARG A 232 -12.22 -11.41 -24.53
C ARG A 232 -11.70 -11.42 -25.95
#